data_be5d1d1f4656ef392e744c27848e6742
#
_entry.id   be5d1d1f4656ef392e744c27848e6742
#
_cell.length_a   1.000
_cell.length_b   1.000
_cell.length_c   1.000
_cell.angle_alpha   90.00
_cell.angle_beta   90.00
_cell.angle_gamma   90.00
#
_symmetry.space_group_name_H-M   'P 1'
#
loop_
_entity.id
_entity.type
_entity.pdbx_description
1 polymer ?
#
loop_
_entity_poly.entity_id
_entity_poly.type
_entity_poly.pdbx_seq_one_letter_code
_entity_poly.pdbx_strand_id
1 'polypeptide(L)'
;MVEGADHIVPLIFGDAAPVPRRADVVIIGGGVMGTSIAFHLAEAGVRDIVVMERDTLGSGSSAKPLGGVRATFSDPGNIVLGQRSLEAFERFHEKFKIDIGLQQVGYLFLCRTESELVALENITGVQNSLGCSARMVTPAEAVVINPLLRQPALLGGSFSPRDGYAQPAKVVKGYTEAARQLGVMFCEHAEVLDVQESATHEINTSRGVVTANAVIIAAGAWSQRIGEMAGAYLPVEPVRRQMGITGQRTKPFPTVPFTLDLSTTFYFHNYWNGLLLGISNADQEPGFCREFSYGWKTAFDEAAEIIAPSLTHLPLVGGWAGLYENTPDHNALIGKAEHLDGVFYATGFSGHGFLQAPAVGELMRDLYLGRESFMDPTPFSALRFASAQARRTEIHII
;
A
#
# COMPACT_ATOMS: atom_id res chain seq x y z
N MET A 1 22.94 25.26 -6.10
CA MET A 1 22.80 23.95 -6.79
C MET A 1 22.32 22.98 -5.72
N VAL A 2 21.11 22.50 -5.82
CA VAL A 2 20.48 21.66 -4.79
C VAL A 2 20.73 20.21 -5.19
N GLU A 3 21.76 19.60 -4.58
CA GLU A 3 22.01 18.15 -4.63
C GLU A 3 21.03 17.43 -3.73
N GLY A 4 19.79 17.35 -4.08
CA GLY A 4 18.75 16.70 -3.27
C GLY A 4 17.65 15.99 -4.04
N ALA A 5 17.65 16.10 -5.36
CA ALA A 5 16.59 15.54 -6.21
C ALA A 5 16.91 14.13 -6.76
N ASP A 6 18.12 13.61 -6.55
CA ASP A 6 18.62 12.42 -7.25
C ASP A 6 18.44 11.09 -6.50
N HIS A 7 17.66 11.04 -5.44
CA HIS A 7 17.49 9.79 -4.68
C HIS A 7 16.16 9.06 -4.92
N ILE A 8 15.39 9.41 -5.93
CA ILE A 8 14.54 8.42 -6.61
C ILE A 8 15.49 7.66 -7.54
N VAL A 9 16.15 6.63 -7.02
CA VAL A 9 16.94 5.73 -7.86
C VAL A 9 15.97 5.14 -8.86
N PRO A 10 16.01 5.52 -10.16
CA PRO A 10 15.26 4.78 -11.15
C PRO A 10 15.78 3.35 -11.07
N LEU A 11 14.88 2.39 -10.90
CA LEU A 11 15.20 0.99 -11.08
C LEU A 11 15.51 0.81 -12.56
N ILE A 12 16.77 1.10 -12.98
CA ILE A 12 17.23 0.85 -14.35
C ILE A 12 17.42 -0.66 -14.45
N PHE A 13 16.38 -1.34 -14.82
CA PHE A 13 16.43 -2.71 -15.29
C PHE A 13 16.69 -2.64 -16.81
N GLY A 14 17.74 -3.32 -17.25
CA GLY A 14 18.23 -3.32 -18.64
C GLY A 14 17.15 -3.56 -19.71
N ASP A 15 17.57 -3.66 -20.99
CA ASP A 15 16.73 -3.71 -22.18
C ASP A 15 15.43 -4.47 -22.01
N ALA A 16 14.33 -3.81 -22.40
CA ALA A 16 12.98 -4.32 -22.21
C ALA A 16 12.81 -5.71 -22.83
N ALA A 17 12.64 -6.74 -21.98
CA ALA A 17 12.44 -8.12 -22.45
C ALA A 17 11.32 -8.20 -23.50
N PRO A 18 11.48 -8.99 -24.58
CA PRO A 18 10.42 -9.15 -25.57
C PRO A 18 9.17 -9.74 -24.92
N VAL A 19 8.00 -9.26 -25.33
CA VAL A 19 6.72 -9.85 -24.88
C VAL A 19 6.61 -11.26 -25.45
N PRO A 20 6.48 -12.32 -24.62
CA PRO A 20 6.34 -13.68 -25.10
C PRO A 20 4.96 -13.87 -25.75
N ARG A 21 4.86 -14.80 -26.67
CA ARG A 21 3.57 -15.12 -27.34
C ARG A 21 2.61 -15.89 -26.45
N ARG A 22 3.13 -16.56 -25.42
CA ARG A 22 2.35 -17.40 -24.51
C ARG A 22 2.91 -17.33 -23.10
N ALA A 23 2.02 -17.44 -22.11
CA ALA A 23 2.33 -17.60 -20.70
C ALA A 23 1.33 -18.57 -20.04
N ASP A 24 1.66 -19.12 -18.88
CA ASP A 24 0.67 -19.76 -18.03
C ASP A 24 -0.11 -18.70 -17.25
N VAL A 25 0.58 -17.72 -16.71
CA VAL A 25 0.00 -16.63 -15.94
C VAL A 25 0.52 -15.28 -16.44
N VAL A 26 -0.39 -14.37 -16.74
CA VAL A 26 -0.08 -12.96 -16.94
C VAL A 26 -0.55 -12.17 -15.72
N ILE A 27 0.37 -11.44 -15.09
CA ILE A 27 0.06 -10.49 -14.01
C ILE A 27 0.08 -9.09 -14.61
N ILE A 28 -1.02 -8.35 -14.52
CA ILE A 28 -1.15 -7.00 -15.04
C ILE A 28 -0.89 -6.00 -13.93
N GLY A 29 0.26 -5.33 -14.01
CA GLY A 29 0.78 -4.37 -13.05
C GLY A 29 2.05 -4.85 -12.35
N GLY A 30 3.15 -4.10 -12.52
CA GLY A 30 4.47 -4.35 -11.95
C GLY A 30 4.74 -3.57 -10.66
N GLY A 31 3.69 -3.22 -9.91
CA GLY A 31 3.79 -2.61 -8.58
C GLY A 31 4.17 -3.63 -7.50
N VAL A 32 4.20 -3.18 -6.24
CA VAL A 32 4.53 -4.03 -5.09
C VAL A 32 3.64 -5.26 -5.00
N MET A 33 2.36 -5.13 -5.37
CA MET A 33 1.40 -6.23 -5.35
C MET A 33 1.72 -7.26 -6.42
N GLY A 34 1.85 -6.84 -7.68
CA GLY A 34 2.15 -7.76 -8.78
C GLY A 34 3.51 -8.45 -8.63
N THR A 35 4.54 -7.75 -8.15
CA THR A 35 5.86 -8.34 -7.90
C THR A 35 5.84 -9.35 -6.76
N SER A 36 5.09 -9.08 -5.68
CA SER A 36 4.89 -10.03 -4.58
C SER A 36 4.15 -11.29 -5.05
N ILE A 37 3.04 -11.13 -5.79
CA ILE A 37 2.28 -12.26 -6.35
C ILE A 37 3.17 -13.10 -7.28
N ALA A 38 3.90 -12.45 -8.17
CA ALA A 38 4.80 -13.13 -9.10
C ALA A 38 5.85 -13.98 -8.37
N PHE A 39 6.45 -13.42 -7.33
CA PHE A 39 7.43 -14.14 -6.50
C PHE A 39 6.78 -15.36 -5.83
N HIS A 40 5.65 -15.20 -5.14
CA HIS A 40 5.05 -16.29 -4.37
C HIS A 40 4.50 -17.41 -5.27
N LEU A 41 3.99 -17.09 -6.45
CA LEU A 41 3.62 -18.10 -7.45
C LEU A 41 4.84 -18.88 -7.96
N ALA A 42 5.90 -18.17 -8.32
CA ALA A 42 7.13 -18.80 -8.81
C ALA A 42 7.83 -19.65 -7.75
N GLU A 43 7.87 -19.16 -6.49
CA GLU A 43 8.40 -19.90 -5.33
C GLU A 43 7.60 -21.20 -5.09
N ALA A 44 6.28 -21.18 -5.34
CA ALA A 44 5.43 -22.36 -5.23
C ALA A 44 5.53 -23.33 -6.42
N GLY A 45 6.35 -23.01 -7.42
CA GLY A 45 6.61 -23.87 -8.56
C GLY A 45 5.81 -23.54 -9.83
N VAL A 46 4.98 -22.50 -9.84
CA VAL A 46 4.32 -22.03 -11.07
C VAL A 46 5.39 -21.54 -12.05
N ARG A 47 5.23 -21.87 -13.32
CA ARG A 47 6.17 -21.53 -14.40
C ARG A 47 5.51 -20.60 -15.42
N ASP A 48 6.28 -20.11 -16.35
CA ASP A 48 5.82 -19.26 -17.46
C ASP A 48 4.95 -18.08 -16.98
N ILE A 49 5.41 -17.42 -15.92
CA ILE A 49 4.78 -16.22 -15.35
C ILE A 49 5.35 -14.99 -16.05
N VAL A 50 4.46 -14.12 -16.52
CA VAL A 50 4.82 -12.84 -17.13
C VAL A 50 4.13 -11.70 -16.40
N VAL A 51 4.89 -10.70 -16.00
CA VAL A 51 4.37 -9.45 -15.43
C VAL A 51 4.41 -8.37 -16.50
N MET A 52 3.25 -7.79 -16.81
CA MET A 52 3.10 -6.66 -17.72
C MET A 52 3.04 -5.36 -16.95
N GLU A 53 3.96 -4.45 -17.22
CA GLU A 53 4.00 -3.12 -16.61
C GLU A 53 3.98 -2.05 -17.71
N ARG A 54 3.09 -1.07 -17.56
CA ARG A 54 2.92 0.00 -18.52
C ARG A 54 4.12 0.93 -18.61
N ASP A 55 4.69 1.25 -17.46
CA ASP A 55 5.86 2.13 -17.32
C ASP A 55 7.08 1.31 -16.88
N THR A 56 7.72 1.69 -15.80
CA THR A 56 8.77 0.92 -15.12
C THR A 56 8.24 0.25 -13.86
N LEU A 57 8.87 -0.84 -13.43
CA LEU A 57 8.46 -1.57 -12.24
C LEU A 57 8.43 -0.65 -11.01
N GLY A 58 7.33 -0.71 -10.27
CA GLY A 58 7.13 0.08 -9.06
C GLY A 58 6.85 1.56 -9.29
N SER A 59 6.82 2.09 -10.51
CA SER A 59 6.66 3.52 -10.83
C SER A 59 5.28 4.11 -10.51
N GLY A 60 4.27 3.26 -10.32
CA GLY A 60 2.93 3.65 -9.93
C GLY A 60 2.84 4.13 -8.48
N SER A 61 1.79 3.72 -7.77
CA SER A 61 1.59 4.07 -6.36
C SER A 61 2.70 3.51 -5.45
N SER A 62 3.35 2.41 -5.83
CA SER A 62 4.45 1.81 -5.07
C SER A 62 5.70 2.69 -4.93
N ALA A 63 5.94 3.65 -5.85
CA ALA A 63 7.02 4.63 -5.74
C ALA A 63 6.65 5.88 -4.93
N LYS A 64 5.41 5.97 -4.48
CA LYS A 64 4.81 7.19 -3.90
C LYS A 64 4.26 7.02 -2.48
N PRO A 65 4.48 5.89 -1.77
CA PRO A 65 3.83 5.68 -0.50
C PRO A 65 4.58 6.35 0.65
N LEU A 66 3.88 6.44 1.77
CA LEU A 66 4.41 6.87 3.06
C LEU A 66 5.44 5.89 3.62
N GLY A 67 5.44 4.67 3.12
CA GLY A 67 6.28 3.59 3.62
C GLY A 67 5.81 2.98 4.94
N GLY A 68 4.66 3.36 5.45
CA GLY A 68 4.12 2.81 6.69
C GLY A 68 3.99 1.30 6.64
N VAL A 69 4.36 0.63 7.74
CA VAL A 69 4.22 -0.82 7.96
C VAL A 69 3.53 -1.00 9.30
N ARG A 70 2.33 -1.57 9.29
CA ARG A 70 1.52 -1.76 10.49
C ARG A 70 0.57 -2.94 10.39
N ALA A 71 0.15 -3.47 11.55
CA ALA A 71 -0.94 -4.42 11.69
C ALA A 71 -2.18 -3.82 12.36
N THR A 72 -2.11 -2.58 12.82
CA THR A 72 -3.15 -1.89 13.57
C THR A 72 -4.22 -1.29 12.67
N PHE A 73 -5.09 -2.16 12.12
CA PHE A 73 -6.27 -1.81 11.33
C PHE A 73 -7.55 -1.88 12.17
N SER A 74 -8.67 -1.43 11.60
CA SER A 74 -10.00 -1.55 12.21
C SER A 74 -10.75 -2.81 11.78
N ASP A 75 -10.49 -3.31 10.57
CA ASP A 75 -11.09 -4.54 10.07
C ASP A 75 -10.24 -5.77 10.45
N PRO A 76 -10.85 -6.85 10.98
CA PRO A 76 -10.12 -8.07 11.38
C PRO A 76 -9.33 -8.72 10.25
N GLY A 77 -9.85 -8.73 9.02
CA GLY A 77 -9.15 -9.28 7.87
C GLY A 77 -7.88 -8.48 7.56
N ASN A 78 -7.97 -7.15 7.60
CA ASN A 78 -6.80 -6.28 7.42
C ASN A 78 -5.76 -6.46 8.55
N ILE A 79 -6.22 -6.70 9.79
CA ILE A 79 -5.30 -6.99 10.92
C ILE A 79 -4.51 -8.27 10.63
N VAL A 80 -5.16 -9.34 10.19
CA VAL A 80 -4.51 -10.62 9.87
C VAL A 80 -3.51 -10.46 8.71
N LEU A 81 -3.91 -9.77 7.62
CA LEU A 81 -3.02 -9.45 6.51
C LEU A 81 -1.82 -8.60 6.95
N GLY A 82 -2.07 -7.59 7.79
CA GLY A 82 -1.05 -6.71 8.33
C GLY A 82 -0.02 -7.45 9.19
N GLN A 83 -0.46 -8.32 10.10
CA GLN A 83 0.43 -9.12 10.94
C GLN A 83 1.29 -10.09 10.14
N ARG A 84 0.66 -10.83 9.21
CA ARG A 84 1.38 -11.75 8.33
C ARG A 84 2.43 -11.02 7.50
N SER A 85 2.10 -9.83 7.01
CA SER A 85 3.02 -8.98 6.25
C SER A 85 4.14 -8.40 7.13
N LEU A 86 3.83 -7.97 8.34
CA LEU A 86 4.84 -7.46 9.28
C LEU A 86 5.90 -8.51 9.59
N GLU A 87 5.50 -9.77 9.84
CA GLU A 87 6.43 -10.89 10.01
C GLU A 87 7.31 -11.11 8.78
N ALA A 88 6.75 -10.96 7.58
CA ALA A 88 7.51 -11.09 6.34
C ALA A 88 8.50 -9.92 6.17
N PHE A 89 8.13 -8.70 6.53
CA PHE A 89 9.04 -7.53 6.51
C PHE A 89 10.19 -7.68 7.52
N GLU A 90 9.91 -8.17 8.72
CA GLU A 90 10.93 -8.46 9.76
C GLU A 90 12.00 -9.44 9.25
N ARG A 91 11.59 -10.42 8.43
CA ARG A 91 12.48 -11.44 7.83
C ARG A 91 12.96 -11.11 6.42
N PHE A 92 12.61 -9.95 5.89
CA PHE A 92 12.85 -9.61 4.48
C PHE A 92 14.33 -9.67 4.12
N HIS A 93 15.20 -9.08 4.95
CA HIS A 93 16.64 -9.13 4.74
C HIS A 93 17.19 -10.57 4.78
N GLU A 94 16.69 -11.39 5.68
CA GLU A 94 17.10 -12.79 5.78
C GLU A 94 16.75 -13.56 4.51
N LYS A 95 15.51 -13.37 3.99
CA LYS A 95 14.98 -14.09 2.82
C LYS A 95 15.57 -13.58 1.51
N PHE A 96 15.63 -12.27 1.31
CA PHE A 96 15.96 -11.65 0.02
C PHE A 96 17.35 -11.03 -0.05
N LYS A 97 18.10 -10.99 1.06
CA LYS A 97 19.41 -10.33 1.19
C LYS A 97 19.40 -8.84 0.83
N ILE A 98 18.24 -8.20 0.97
CA ILE A 98 18.01 -6.78 0.75
C ILE A 98 17.53 -6.13 2.04
N ASP A 99 18.26 -5.12 2.52
CA ASP A 99 17.81 -4.29 3.62
C ASP A 99 16.77 -3.28 3.12
N ILE A 100 15.52 -3.47 3.55
CA ILE A 100 14.41 -2.59 3.19
C ILE A 100 14.34 -1.33 4.06
N GLY A 101 15.28 -1.15 4.98
CA GLY A 101 15.29 -0.01 5.91
C GLY A 101 14.10 -0.02 6.86
N LEU A 102 13.67 -1.19 7.32
CA LEU A 102 12.58 -1.32 8.30
C LEU A 102 12.96 -0.63 9.61
N GLN A 103 12.15 0.32 10.02
CA GLN A 103 12.28 1.04 11.28
C GLN A 103 11.02 0.79 12.13
N GLN A 104 11.13 -0.07 13.12
CA GLN A 104 10.04 -0.36 14.06
C GLN A 104 10.05 0.68 15.20
N VAL A 105 9.67 1.90 14.86
CA VAL A 105 9.57 3.04 15.78
C VAL A 105 8.17 3.18 16.39
N GLY A 106 7.27 2.31 15.99
CA GLY A 106 5.87 2.28 16.36
C GLY A 106 4.97 3.12 15.47
N TYR A 107 3.66 2.91 15.68
CA TYR A 107 2.57 3.74 15.17
C TYR A 107 1.81 4.33 16.35
N LEU A 108 1.50 5.62 16.26
CA LEU A 108 0.76 6.36 17.28
C LEU A 108 -0.47 6.99 16.63
N PHE A 109 -1.64 6.46 16.92
CA PHE A 109 -2.92 7.07 16.58
C PHE A 109 -3.32 8.02 17.71
N LEU A 110 -3.72 9.24 17.36
CA LEU A 110 -4.14 10.27 18.29
C LEU A 110 -5.66 10.48 18.17
N CYS A 111 -6.34 10.67 19.29
CA CYS A 111 -7.73 11.03 19.34
C CYS A 111 -7.94 12.32 20.13
N ARG A 112 -8.89 13.14 19.66
CA ARG A 112 -9.18 14.46 20.20
C ARG A 112 -10.63 14.61 20.64
N THR A 113 -11.50 13.66 20.27
CA THR A 113 -12.90 13.61 20.66
C THR A 113 -13.18 12.35 21.48
N GLU A 114 -14.21 12.39 22.35
CA GLU A 114 -14.62 11.23 23.13
C GLU A 114 -15.07 10.06 22.24
N SER A 115 -15.74 10.35 21.12
CA SER A 115 -16.16 9.33 20.16
C SER A 115 -14.99 8.61 19.51
N GLU A 116 -13.94 9.33 19.17
CA GLU A 116 -12.69 8.73 18.65
C GLU A 116 -11.98 7.88 19.71
N LEU A 117 -11.95 8.36 20.97
CA LEU A 117 -11.33 7.64 22.07
C LEU A 117 -12.02 6.29 22.30
N VAL A 118 -13.35 6.28 22.40
CA VAL A 118 -14.15 5.06 22.57
C VAL A 118 -14.00 4.11 21.37
N ALA A 119 -14.04 4.64 20.15
CA ALA A 119 -13.82 3.85 18.94
C ALA A 119 -12.44 3.21 18.92
N LEU A 120 -11.39 3.99 19.23
CA LEU A 120 -10.01 3.53 19.25
C LEU A 120 -9.76 2.48 20.34
N GLU A 121 -10.39 2.61 21.51
CA GLU A 121 -10.33 1.63 22.61
C GLU A 121 -10.92 0.28 22.17
N ASN A 122 -12.13 0.30 21.57
CA ASN A 122 -12.78 -0.89 21.04
C ASN A 122 -11.91 -1.59 19.97
N ILE A 123 -11.38 -0.81 19.03
CA ILE A 123 -10.53 -1.32 17.95
C ILE A 123 -9.22 -1.90 18.51
N THR A 124 -8.60 -1.24 19.48
CA THR A 124 -7.39 -1.75 20.15
C THR A 124 -7.66 -3.07 20.85
N GLY A 125 -8.84 -3.26 21.43
CA GLY A 125 -9.29 -4.54 21.98
C GLY A 125 -9.36 -5.64 20.91
N VAL A 126 -9.95 -5.35 19.74
CA VAL A 126 -9.99 -6.28 18.60
C VAL A 126 -8.57 -6.60 18.09
N GLN A 127 -7.73 -5.60 17.91
CA GLN A 127 -6.34 -5.78 17.48
C GLN A 127 -5.58 -6.73 18.41
N ASN A 128 -5.70 -6.54 19.72
CA ASN A 128 -5.03 -7.39 20.70
C ASN A 128 -5.60 -8.81 20.77
N SER A 129 -6.91 -8.98 20.57
CA SER A 129 -7.53 -10.31 20.47
C SER A 129 -7.02 -11.12 19.28
N LEU A 130 -6.52 -10.44 18.25
CA LEU A 130 -5.89 -11.00 17.05
C LEU A 130 -4.35 -11.02 17.13
N GLY A 131 -3.76 -10.70 18.28
CA GLY A 131 -2.33 -10.83 18.53
C GLY A 131 -1.48 -9.57 18.27
N CYS A 132 -2.09 -8.40 17.98
CA CYS A 132 -1.36 -7.14 17.99
C CYS A 132 -0.91 -6.76 19.41
N SER A 133 0.16 -5.99 19.51
CA SER A 133 0.68 -5.48 20.79
C SER A 133 0.38 -3.98 20.94
N ALA A 134 -0.84 -3.57 20.58
CA ALA A 134 -1.28 -2.20 20.70
C ALA A 134 -1.77 -1.90 22.12
N ARG A 135 -1.55 -0.68 22.60
CA ARG A 135 -2.05 -0.23 23.89
C ARG A 135 -2.60 1.18 23.81
N MET A 136 -3.64 1.44 24.59
CA MET A 136 -4.11 2.82 24.80
C MET A 136 -3.05 3.63 25.55
N VAL A 137 -2.95 4.90 25.24
CA VAL A 137 -2.03 5.86 25.87
C VAL A 137 -2.78 7.11 26.28
N THR A 138 -2.43 7.62 27.46
CA THR A 138 -2.89 8.93 27.94
C THR A 138 -2.22 10.07 27.15
N PRO A 139 -2.76 11.30 27.18
CA PRO A 139 -2.09 12.46 26.57
C PRO A 139 -0.66 12.67 27.06
N ALA A 140 -0.39 12.43 28.34
CA ALA A 140 0.96 12.56 28.91
C ALA A 140 1.91 11.50 28.34
N GLU A 141 1.47 10.24 28.23
CA GLU A 141 2.27 9.18 27.61
C GLU A 141 2.50 9.43 26.13
N ALA A 142 1.48 9.94 25.40
CA ALA A 142 1.62 10.27 23.98
C ALA A 142 2.74 11.31 23.74
N VAL A 143 2.85 12.32 24.58
CA VAL A 143 3.92 13.33 24.50
C VAL A 143 5.29 12.76 24.90
N VAL A 144 5.34 11.80 25.82
CA VAL A 144 6.59 11.08 26.11
C VAL A 144 7.05 10.24 24.92
N ILE A 145 6.11 9.56 24.25
CA ILE A 145 6.39 8.75 23.06
C ILE A 145 6.78 9.63 21.86
N ASN A 146 6.09 10.76 21.68
CA ASN A 146 6.38 11.72 20.62
C ASN A 146 6.44 13.16 21.19
N PRO A 147 7.65 13.65 21.49
CA PRO A 147 7.84 14.97 22.13
C PRO A 147 7.55 16.16 21.22
N LEU A 148 7.16 15.95 19.97
CA LEU A 148 6.71 17.02 19.07
C LEU A 148 5.22 17.38 19.29
N LEU A 149 4.49 16.56 20.03
CA LEU A 149 3.06 16.73 20.30
C LEU A 149 2.77 17.74 21.41
N ARG A 150 1.57 18.31 21.37
CA ARG A 150 1.03 19.23 22.36
C ARG A 150 -0.04 18.54 23.19
N GLN A 151 0.25 18.24 24.46
CA GLN A 151 -0.62 17.49 25.36
C GLN A 151 -2.07 18.04 25.48
N PRO A 152 -2.32 19.35 25.67
CA PRO A 152 -3.68 19.87 25.84
C PRO A 152 -4.63 19.68 24.66
N ALA A 153 -4.09 19.31 23.48
CA ALA A 153 -4.89 19.07 22.29
C ALA A 153 -5.46 17.64 22.22
N LEU A 154 -5.02 16.74 23.09
CA LEU A 154 -5.27 15.29 23.00
C LEU A 154 -6.21 14.83 24.11
N LEU A 155 -7.07 13.85 23.82
CA LEU A 155 -7.78 13.05 24.82
C LEU A 155 -7.07 11.73 25.10
N GLY A 156 -6.27 11.22 24.16
CA GLY A 156 -5.52 9.97 24.26
C GLY A 156 -5.03 9.49 22.91
N GLY A 157 -4.70 8.23 22.85
CA GLY A 157 -4.27 7.58 21.61
C GLY A 157 -4.09 6.07 21.78
N SER A 158 -3.66 5.42 20.70
CA SER A 158 -3.21 4.02 20.71
C SER A 158 -1.79 3.94 20.13
N PHE A 159 -0.94 3.17 20.78
CA PHE A 159 0.45 2.97 20.37
C PHE A 159 0.75 1.49 20.14
N SER A 160 1.31 1.18 18.97
CA SER A 160 1.80 -0.14 18.59
C SER A 160 3.31 -0.09 18.34
N PRO A 161 4.14 -0.71 19.20
CA PRO A 161 5.60 -0.58 19.11
C PRO A 161 6.23 -1.40 17.97
N ARG A 162 5.57 -2.46 17.47
CA ARG A 162 6.09 -3.29 16.36
C ARG A 162 5.89 -2.67 15.00
N ASP A 163 4.95 -1.75 14.88
CA ASP A 163 4.67 -1.04 13.64
C ASP A 163 5.77 -0.01 13.34
N GLY A 164 5.78 0.55 12.15
CA GLY A 164 6.79 1.53 11.77
C GLY A 164 6.74 1.89 10.30
N TYR A 165 7.90 1.94 9.65
CA TYR A 165 7.97 2.22 8.22
C TYR A 165 9.17 1.52 7.58
N ALA A 166 9.10 1.34 6.25
CA ALA A 166 10.16 0.75 5.42
C ALA A 166 10.23 1.49 4.06
N GLN A 167 11.15 1.07 3.20
CA GLN A 167 11.35 1.65 1.87
C GLN A 167 10.69 0.80 0.77
N PRO A 168 9.53 1.21 0.23
CA PRO A 168 8.76 0.39 -0.71
C PRO A 168 9.50 0.03 -1.98
N ALA A 169 10.33 0.93 -2.52
CA ALA A 169 11.13 0.65 -3.70
C ALA A 169 12.08 -0.54 -3.50
N LYS A 170 12.63 -0.69 -2.29
CA LYS A 170 13.51 -1.83 -1.97
C LYS A 170 12.72 -3.14 -1.84
N VAL A 171 11.47 -3.08 -1.39
CA VAL A 171 10.60 -4.25 -1.34
C VAL A 171 10.24 -4.71 -2.76
N VAL A 172 9.84 -3.79 -3.64
CA VAL A 172 9.60 -4.08 -5.06
C VAL A 172 10.84 -4.72 -5.69
N LYS A 173 12.03 -4.13 -5.44
CA LYS A 173 13.31 -4.67 -5.92
C LYS A 173 13.53 -6.10 -5.43
N GLY A 174 13.33 -6.35 -4.14
CA GLY A 174 13.53 -7.68 -3.55
C GLY A 174 12.66 -8.76 -4.18
N TYR A 175 11.38 -8.50 -4.30
CA TYR A 175 10.46 -9.43 -4.97
C TYR A 175 10.80 -9.61 -6.45
N THR A 176 11.10 -8.52 -7.15
CA THR A 176 11.46 -8.59 -8.59
C THR A 176 12.71 -9.42 -8.83
N GLU A 177 13.79 -9.19 -8.08
CA GLU A 177 15.04 -9.93 -8.24
C GLU A 177 14.85 -11.42 -7.93
N ALA A 178 14.16 -11.73 -6.83
CA ALA A 178 13.87 -13.11 -6.46
C ALA A 178 12.96 -13.81 -7.48
N ALA A 179 11.93 -13.14 -7.96
CA ALA A 179 11.03 -13.70 -8.98
C ALA A 179 11.78 -13.95 -10.31
N ARG A 180 12.66 -13.03 -10.73
CA ARG A 180 13.51 -13.22 -11.92
C ARG A 180 14.42 -14.45 -11.80
N GLN A 181 15.03 -14.66 -10.64
CA GLN A 181 15.85 -15.85 -10.38
C GLN A 181 15.05 -17.16 -10.48
N LEU A 182 13.74 -17.10 -10.24
CA LEU A 182 12.81 -18.22 -10.39
C LEU A 182 12.21 -18.33 -11.80
N GLY A 183 12.64 -17.47 -12.75
CA GLY A 183 12.24 -17.54 -14.15
C GLY A 183 11.04 -16.65 -14.52
N VAL A 184 10.57 -15.78 -13.64
CA VAL A 184 9.51 -14.81 -13.98
C VAL A 184 10.04 -13.76 -14.97
N MET A 185 9.26 -13.52 -16.02
CA MET A 185 9.54 -12.49 -17.00
C MET A 185 8.81 -11.20 -16.66
N PHE A 186 9.53 -10.08 -16.67
CA PHE A 186 8.97 -8.74 -16.47
C PHE A 186 9.08 -7.94 -17.76
N CYS A 187 7.93 -7.53 -18.30
CA CYS A 187 7.81 -6.75 -19.51
C CYS A 187 7.43 -5.32 -19.14
N GLU A 188 8.42 -4.45 -19.04
CA GLU A 188 8.22 -3.01 -18.82
C GLU A 188 7.84 -2.31 -20.13
N HIS A 189 7.21 -1.13 -20.02
CA HIS A 189 6.69 -0.37 -21.17
C HIS A 189 5.73 -1.17 -22.05
N ALA A 190 5.02 -2.13 -21.45
CA ALA A 190 4.05 -3.02 -22.08
C ALA A 190 2.66 -2.74 -21.49
N GLU A 191 2.03 -1.64 -21.93
CA GLU A 191 0.67 -1.30 -21.51
C GLU A 191 -0.32 -2.31 -22.05
N VAL A 192 -1.17 -2.87 -21.17
CA VAL A 192 -2.29 -3.70 -21.58
C VAL A 192 -3.40 -2.82 -22.12
N LEU A 193 -3.79 -3.08 -23.35
CA LEU A 193 -4.77 -2.28 -24.12
C LEU A 193 -6.14 -2.97 -24.19
N ASP A 194 -6.14 -4.31 -24.13
CA ASP A 194 -7.35 -5.12 -24.17
C ASP A 194 -7.09 -6.53 -23.58
N VAL A 195 -8.13 -7.14 -23.03
CA VAL A 195 -8.13 -8.51 -22.51
C VAL A 195 -9.36 -9.21 -23.03
N GLN A 196 -9.19 -10.20 -23.91
CA GLN A 196 -10.30 -10.95 -24.51
C GLN A 196 -10.37 -12.35 -23.92
N GLU A 197 -11.56 -12.71 -23.45
CA GLU A 197 -11.84 -14.08 -23.00
C GLU A 197 -12.09 -14.99 -24.20
N SER A 198 -11.38 -16.12 -24.22
CA SER A 198 -11.61 -17.22 -25.14
C SER A 198 -11.33 -18.54 -24.39
N ALA A 199 -10.94 -19.61 -25.09
CA ALA A 199 -10.45 -20.84 -24.44
C ALA A 199 -9.19 -20.59 -23.59
N THR A 200 -8.45 -19.52 -23.90
CA THR A 200 -7.38 -18.89 -23.13
C THR A 200 -7.58 -17.37 -23.25
N HIS A 201 -7.00 -16.59 -22.33
CA HIS A 201 -7.08 -15.12 -22.39
C HIS A 201 -6.09 -14.61 -23.44
N GLU A 202 -6.56 -13.74 -24.35
CA GLU A 202 -5.70 -12.99 -25.25
C GLU A 202 -5.50 -11.58 -24.70
N ILE A 203 -4.26 -11.26 -24.36
CA ILE A 203 -3.88 -9.97 -23.77
C ILE A 203 -3.14 -9.16 -24.84
N ASN A 204 -3.81 -8.11 -25.32
CA ASN A 204 -3.26 -7.17 -26.27
C ASN A 204 -2.49 -6.09 -25.53
N THR A 205 -1.22 -5.89 -25.86
CA THR A 205 -0.35 -4.88 -25.26
C THR A 205 0.21 -3.94 -26.31
N SER A 206 0.74 -2.80 -25.85
CA SER A 206 1.46 -1.85 -26.71
C SER A 206 2.71 -2.43 -27.40
N ARG A 207 3.12 -3.65 -27.01
CA ARG A 207 4.35 -4.32 -27.48
C ARG A 207 4.10 -5.69 -28.12
N GLY A 208 2.86 -6.08 -28.30
CA GLY A 208 2.46 -7.36 -28.90
C GLY A 208 1.36 -8.04 -28.13
N VAL A 209 1.02 -9.25 -28.56
CA VAL A 209 -0.07 -10.04 -28.01
C VAL A 209 0.50 -11.24 -27.28
N VAL A 210 -0.04 -11.55 -26.12
CA VAL A 210 0.26 -12.74 -25.33
C VAL A 210 -1.02 -13.51 -25.04
N THR A 211 -0.99 -14.84 -25.16
CA THR A 211 -2.07 -15.70 -24.70
C THR A 211 -1.70 -16.31 -23.34
N ALA A 212 -2.65 -16.37 -22.41
CA ALA A 212 -2.42 -16.91 -21.07
C ALA A 212 -3.57 -17.81 -20.60
N ASN A 213 -3.24 -18.80 -19.76
CA ASN A 213 -4.24 -19.64 -19.12
C ASN A 213 -4.93 -18.90 -17.97
N ALA A 214 -4.23 -17.96 -17.34
CA ALA A 214 -4.79 -17.12 -16.28
C ALA A 214 -4.27 -15.68 -16.35
N VAL A 215 -5.10 -14.74 -15.88
CA VAL A 215 -4.80 -13.33 -15.73
C VAL A 215 -5.00 -12.91 -14.27
N ILE A 216 -4.02 -12.20 -13.72
CA ILE A 216 -4.12 -11.61 -12.36
C ILE A 216 -4.07 -10.10 -12.47
N ILE A 217 -5.15 -9.42 -12.11
CA ILE A 217 -5.26 -7.98 -12.16
C ILE A 217 -4.68 -7.39 -10.87
N ALA A 218 -3.52 -6.72 -10.97
CA ALA A 218 -2.81 -6.03 -9.89
C ALA A 218 -2.42 -4.62 -10.32
N ALA A 219 -3.32 -3.97 -11.10
CA ALA A 219 -3.05 -2.73 -11.81
C ALA A 219 -3.30 -1.46 -10.98
N GLY A 220 -3.47 -1.60 -9.64
CA GLY A 220 -3.64 -0.48 -8.72
C GLY A 220 -4.79 0.43 -9.14
N ALA A 221 -4.57 1.73 -9.20
CA ALA A 221 -5.56 2.73 -9.56
C ALA A 221 -6.20 2.54 -10.95
N TRP A 222 -5.62 1.71 -11.81
CA TRP A 222 -6.15 1.39 -13.16
C TRP A 222 -6.95 0.08 -13.19
N SER A 223 -7.13 -0.58 -12.06
CA SER A 223 -7.73 -1.92 -12.02
C SER A 223 -9.20 -1.94 -12.42
N GLN A 224 -9.97 -0.87 -12.20
CA GLN A 224 -11.33 -0.79 -12.73
C GLN A 224 -11.33 -0.95 -14.25
N ARG A 225 -10.50 -0.15 -14.95
CA ARG A 225 -10.40 -0.19 -16.42
C ARG A 225 -9.94 -1.57 -16.93
N ILE A 226 -8.95 -2.16 -16.28
CA ILE A 226 -8.47 -3.50 -16.66
C ILE A 226 -9.54 -4.56 -16.37
N GLY A 227 -10.26 -4.43 -15.25
CA GLY A 227 -11.40 -5.28 -14.91
C GLY A 227 -12.49 -5.21 -15.98
N GLU A 228 -12.88 -4.01 -16.44
CA GLU A 228 -13.86 -3.80 -17.50
C GLU A 228 -13.44 -4.50 -18.80
N MET A 229 -12.15 -4.43 -19.18
CA MET A 229 -11.61 -5.13 -20.34
C MET A 229 -11.71 -6.66 -20.19
N ALA A 230 -11.46 -7.17 -19.00
CA ALA A 230 -11.50 -8.60 -18.69
C ALA A 230 -12.90 -9.10 -18.30
N GLY A 231 -13.93 -8.25 -18.31
CA GLY A 231 -15.29 -8.59 -17.89
C GLY A 231 -15.49 -8.71 -16.38
N ALA A 232 -14.53 -8.28 -15.56
CA ALA A 232 -14.58 -8.33 -14.10
C ALA A 232 -15.00 -6.97 -13.50
N TYR A 233 -16.02 -6.97 -12.63
CA TYR A 233 -16.42 -5.76 -11.91
C TYR A 233 -15.49 -5.50 -10.72
N LEU A 234 -14.68 -4.47 -10.83
CA LEU A 234 -13.74 -4.04 -9.79
C LEU A 234 -13.98 -2.55 -9.47
N PRO A 235 -14.79 -2.23 -8.48
CA PRO A 235 -15.12 -0.84 -8.13
C PRO A 235 -13.94 -0.16 -7.41
N VAL A 236 -13.00 0.34 -8.19
CA VAL A 236 -11.77 1.00 -7.74
C VAL A 236 -11.73 2.41 -8.29
N GLU A 237 -11.69 3.40 -7.40
CA GLU A 237 -11.59 4.80 -7.76
C GLU A 237 -10.19 5.35 -7.42
N PRO A 238 -9.48 5.96 -8.39
CA PRO A 238 -8.20 6.61 -8.12
C PRO A 238 -8.42 7.92 -7.37
N VAL A 239 -7.76 8.10 -6.22
CA VAL A 239 -7.84 9.33 -5.42
C VAL A 239 -6.43 9.83 -5.11
N ARG A 240 -6.15 11.09 -5.47
CA ARG A 240 -4.85 11.70 -5.24
C ARG A 240 -4.57 11.90 -3.75
N ARG A 241 -3.38 11.49 -3.32
CA ARG A 241 -2.82 11.80 -2.00
C ARG A 241 -1.45 12.45 -2.17
N GLN A 242 -1.17 13.45 -1.35
CA GLN A 242 0.04 14.26 -1.46
C GLN A 242 0.78 14.28 -0.13
N MET A 243 2.10 14.34 -0.21
CA MET A 243 2.97 14.45 0.95
C MET A 243 4.21 15.29 0.62
N GLY A 244 4.75 15.91 1.64
CA GLY A 244 5.95 16.73 1.52
C GLY A 244 7.05 16.26 2.44
N ILE A 245 8.28 16.58 2.08
CA ILE A 245 9.45 16.32 2.91
C ILE A 245 10.10 17.62 3.33
N THR A 246 10.52 17.69 4.60
CA THR A 246 11.30 18.82 5.11
C THR A 246 12.77 18.63 4.84
N GLY A 247 13.52 19.74 4.75
CA GLY A 247 14.97 19.70 4.65
C GLY A 247 15.65 19.21 5.94
N GLN A 248 16.94 18.96 5.79
CA GLN A 248 17.81 18.66 6.93
C GLN A 248 17.90 19.88 7.87
N ARG A 249 18.03 19.61 9.16
CA ARG A 249 18.20 20.63 10.18
C ARG A 249 19.55 20.46 10.87
N THR A 250 20.13 21.56 11.33
CA THR A 250 21.35 21.55 12.16
C THR A 250 21.16 20.72 13.44
N LYS A 251 19.97 20.80 14.04
CA LYS A 251 19.54 19.93 15.14
C LYS A 251 18.49 18.95 14.57
N PRO A 252 18.79 17.67 14.43
CA PRO A 252 17.85 16.69 13.93
C PRO A 252 16.55 16.64 14.76
N PHE A 253 15.45 16.25 14.12
CA PHE A 253 14.25 15.89 14.85
C PHE A 253 14.49 14.65 15.72
N PRO A 254 13.82 14.50 16.86
CA PRO A 254 13.83 13.24 17.59
C PRO A 254 13.29 12.12 16.73
N THR A 255 13.72 10.90 17.00
CA THR A 255 13.05 9.73 16.42
C THR A 255 11.67 9.62 17.04
N VAL A 256 10.65 9.61 16.19
CA VAL A 256 9.24 9.54 16.60
C VAL A 256 8.53 8.42 15.86
N PRO A 257 7.47 7.84 16.43
CA PRO A 257 6.63 6.88 15.72
C PRO A 257 5.94 7.53 14.51
N PHE A 258 5.47 6.73 13.58
CA PHE A 258 4.51 7.19 12.59
C PHE A 258 3.27 7.68 13.34
N THR A 259 3.02 8.97 13.31
CA THR A 259 1.98 9.62 14.11
C THR A 259 0.86 10.10 13.22
N LEU A 260 -0.37 9.74 13.55
CA LEU A 260 -1.60 10.06 12.83
C LEU A 260 -2.66 10.62 13.78
N ASP A 261 -3.24 11.77 13.46
CA ASP A 261 -4.42 12.33 14.13
C ASP A 261 -5.70 11.84 13.42
N LEU A 262 -6.57 11.17 14.16
CA LEU A 262 -7.82 10.62 13.63
C LEU A 262 -8.82 11.69 13.20
N SER A 263 -8.83 12.84 13.88
CA SER A 263 -9.76 13.93 13.59
C SER A 263 -9.52 14.61 12.24
N THR A 264 -8.25 14.72 11.81
CA THR A 264 -7.88 15.51 10.63
C THR A 264 -7.13 14.72 9.56
N THR A 265 -6.76 13.46 9.85
CA THR A 265 -5.82 12.69 9.05
C THR A 265 -4.42 13.33 8.91
N PHE A 266 -4.11 14.30 9.75
CA PHE A 266 -2.76 14.85 9.85
C PHE A 266 -1.78 13.77 10.29
N TYR A 267 -0.67 13.62 9.54
CA TYR A 267 0.34 12.60 9.86
C TYR A 267 1.76 13.09 9.59
N PHE A 268 2.71 12.48 10.31
CA PHE A 268 4.14 12.67 10.08
C PHE A 268 4.96 11.53 10.68
N HIS A 269 6.16 11.36 10.13
CA HIS A 269 7.21 10.49 10.70
C HIS A 269 8.60 10.95 10.23
N ASN A 270 9.66 10.39 10.81
CA ASN A 270 11.00 10.66 10.35
C ASN A 270 11.20 10.16 8.90
N TYR A 271 11.84 10.98 8.09
CA TYR A 271 12.21 10.64 6.73
C TYR A 271 13.62 11.19 6.45
N TRP A 272 14.59 10.30 6.25
CA TRP A 272 16.00 10.68 6.20
C TRP A 272 16.37 11.53 7.44
N ASN A 273 16.96 12.69 7.21
CA ASN A 273 17.34 13.63 8.29
C ASN A 273 16.27 14.71 8.54
N GLY A 274 15.08 14.55 8.00
CA GLY A 274 13.94 15.45 8.15
C GLY A 274 12.68 14.70 8.57
N LEU A 275 11.55 15.21 8.15
CA LEU A 275 10.23 14.60 8.33
C LEU A 275 9.51 14.47 6.99
N LEU A 276 8.72 13.44 6.86
CA LEU A 276 7.64 13.32 5.90
C LEU A 276 6.36 13.80 6.57
N LEU A 277 5.64 14.67 5.89
CA LEU A 277 4.44 15.35 6.36
C LEU A 277 3.30 15.13 5.37
N GLY A 278 2.08 14.99 5.88
CA GLY A 278 0.90 14.97 5.03
C GLY A 278 -0.41 15.09 5.80
N ILE A 279 -1.44 15.37 5.05
CA ILE A 279 -2.82 15.41 5.49
C ILE A 279 -3.70 15.05 4.30
N SER A 280 -4.77 14.29 4.53
CA SER A 280 -5.71 13.95 3.46
C SER A 280 -6.68 15.11 3.21
N ASN A 281 -7.03 15.30 1.95
CA ASN A 281 -8.16 16.15 1.58
C ASN A 281 -9.38 15.26 1.39
N ALA A 282 -10.40 15.44 2.24
CA ALA A 282 -11.65 14.68 2.16
C ALA A 282 -12.44 15.02 0.87
N ASP A 283 -12.31 16.25 0.37
CA ASP A 283 -12.99 16.74 -0.83
C ASP A 283 -12.18 16.48 -2.11
N GLN A 284 -11.19 15.58 -2.05
CA GLN A 284 -10.39 15.27 -3.23
C GLN A 284 -11.22 14.44 -4.23
N GLU A 285 -11.57 15.06 -5.34
CA GLU A 285 -12.28 14.39 -6.44
C GLU A 285 -11.47 13.19 -6.97
N PRO A 286 -12.14 12.08 -7.28
CA PRO A 286 -11.50 10.94 -7.95
C PRO A 286 -10.89 11.35 -9.30
N GLY A 287 -9.80 10.70 -9.68
CA GLY A 287 -9.15 10.96 -10.97
C GLY A 287 -7.67 10.60 -10.97
N PHE A 288 -7.08 10.63 -12.16
CA PHE A 288 -5.70 10.19 -12.40
C PHE A 288 -4.64 11.30 -12.28
N CYS A 289 -4.99 12.47 -11.72
CA CYS A 289 -4.02 13.55 -11.50
C CYS A 289 -2.94 13.09 -10.49
N ARG A 290 -1.68 13.19 -10.89
CA ARG A 290 -0.50 12.86 -10.06
C ARG A 290 0.43 14.07 -9.88
N GLU A 291 -0.06 15.26 -10.19
CA GLU A 291 0.71 16.49 -10.03
C GLU A 291 0.79 16.87 -8.55
N PHE A 292 1.99 17.15 -8.07
CA PHE A 292 2.21 17.66 -6.73
C PHE A 292 1.91 19.15 -6.67
N SER A 293 1.23 19.58 -5.61
CA SER A 293 0.97 21.00 -5.34
C SER A 293 1.13 21.29 -3.84
N TYR A 294 1.33 22.54 -3.48
CA TYR A 294 1.50 22.96 -2.07
C TYR A 294 0.17 23.30 -1.38
N GLY A 295 -0.97 23.22 -2.05
CA GLY A 295 -2.27 23.64 -1.50
C GLY A 295 -2.68 22.95 -0.19
N TRP A 296 -2.32 21.66 -0.03
CA TRP A 296 -2.60 20.89 1.18
C TRP A 296 -1.82 21.38 2.42
N LYS A 297 -0.72 22.13 2.21
CA LYS A 297 0.15 22.59 3.31
C LYS A 297 -0.54 23.56 4.26
N THR A 298 -1.50 24.34 3.78
CA THR A 298 -2.30 25.23 4.63
C THR A 298 -3.09 24.44 5.66
N ALA A 299 -3.86 23.43 5.23
CA ALA A 299 -4.62 22.57 6.13
C ALA A 299 -3.69 21.79 7.08
N PHE A 300 -2.52 21.35 6.60
CA PHE A 300 -1.51 20.73 7.45
C PHE A 300 -1.02 21.69 8.54
N ASP A 301 -0.71 22.95 8.20
CA ASP A 301 -0.22 23.93 9.16
C ASP A 301 -1.29 24.28 10.22
N GLU A 302 -2.55 24.39 9.82
CA GLU A 302 -3.68 24.60 10.74
C GLU A 302 -3.81 23.44 11.75
N ALA A 303 -3.73 22.19 11.28
CA ALA A 303 -3.73 21.02 12.15
C ALA A 303 -2.47 20.95 13.03
N ALA A 304 -1.30 21.26 12.47
CA ALA A 304 -0.03 21.26 13.19
C ALA A 304 -0.02 22.29 14.34
N GLU A 305 -0.58 23.48 14.13
CA GLU A 305 -0.66 24.51 15.18
C GLU A 305 -1.37 24.01 16.44
N ILE A 306 -2.33 23.14 16.27
CA ILE A 306 -3.09 22.52 17.37
C ILE A 306 -2.32 21.35 17.97
N ILE A 307 -1.84 20.41 17.15
CA ILE A 307 -1.38 19.08 17.55
C ILE A 307 0.12 19.06 17.83
N ALA A 308 0.91 19.67 16.94
CA ALA A 308 2.38 19.65 16.95
C ALA A 308 2.94 20.99 16.46
N PRO A 309 2.85 22.08 17.26
CA PRO A 309 3.17 23.45 16.82
C PRO A 309 4.59 23.65 16.27
N SER A 310 5.53 22.79 16.67
CA SER A 310 6.90 22.82 16.15
C SER A 310 7.01 22.41 14.67
N LEU A 311 5.94 21.88 14.08
CA LEU A 311 5.85 21.47 12.67
C LEU A 311 5.16 22.52 11.79
N THR A 312 4.57 23.57 12.40
CA THR A 312 3.89 24.65 11.68
C THR A 312 4.90 25.44 10.84
N HIS A 313 4.53 25.73 9.61
CA HIS A 313 5.31 26.50 8.64
C HIS A 313 6.72 25.95 8.34
N LEU A 314 6.96 24.65 8.59
CA LEU A 314 8.22 24.05 8.17
C LEU A 314 8.36 24.12 6.64
N PRO A 315 9.52 24.58 6.14
CA PRO A 315 9.76 24.63 4.71
C PRO A 315 9.89 23.20 4.13
N LEU A 316 9.21 22.98 3.03
CA LEU A 316 9.34 21.74 2.26
C LEU A 316 10.47 21.90 1.23
N VAL A 317 11.32 20.89 1.12
CA VAL A 317 12.36 20.81 0.08
C VAL A 317 11.93 19.99 -1.12
N GLY A 318 10.79 19.29 -1.01
CA GLY A 318 10.20 18.50 -2.07
C GLY A 318 8.92 17.82 -1.59
N GLY A 319 8.32 17.08 -2.48
CA GLY A 319 7.12 16.29 -2.22
C GLY A 319 6.68 15.56 -3.48
N TRP A 320 5.70 14.72 -3.33
CA TRP A 320 5.10 13.98 -4.44
C TRP A 320 3.61 13.74 -4.24
N ALA A 321 2.95 13.38 -5.32
CA ALA A 321 1.58 12.91 -5.31
C ALA A 321 1.52 11.46 -5.83
N GLY A 322 0.70 10.65 -5.18
CA GLY A 322 0.38 9.29 -5.59
C GLY A 322 -1.13 9.10 -5.70
N LEU A 323 -1.53 7.96 -6.22
CA LEU A 323 -2.94 7.59 -6.30
C LEU A 323 -3.23 6.49 -5.28
N TYR A 324 -4.20 6.72 -4.40
CA TYR A 324 -4.89 5.64 -3.72
C TYR A 324 -5.88 5.00 -4.70
N GLU A 325 -6.11 3.75 -4.52
CA GLU A 325 -7.04 2.91 -5.26
C GLU A 325 -8.22 2.58 -4.33
N ASN A 326 -9.10 3.55 -4.13
CA ASN A 326 -10.18 3.43 -3.16
C ASN A 326 -11.26 2.47 -3.64
N THR A 327 -11.74 1.65 -2.72
CA THR A 327 -12.99 0.90 -2.83
C THR A 327 -14.08 1.57 -1.99
N PRO A 328 -15.37 1.28 -2.21
CA PRO A 328 -16.46 1.90 -1.46
C PRO A 328 -16.42 1.65 0.07
N ASP A 329 -15.77 0.59 0.52
CA ASP A 329 -15.61 0.23 1.95
C ASP A 329 -14.15 0.31 2.43
N HIS A 330 -13.26 0.81 1.60
CA HIS A 330 -11.83 0.93 1.86
C HIS A 330 -11.09 -0.38 2.18
N ASN A 331 -11.72 -1.53 1.91
CA ASN A 331 -11.08 -2.84 2.00
C ASN A 331 -10.64 -3.32 0.62
N ALA A 332 -9.56 -4.06 0.58
CA ALA A 332 -9.01 -4.59 -0.67
C ALA A 332 -10.00 -5.49 -1.42
N LEU A 333 -9.77 -5.64 -2.71
CA LEU A 333 -10.39 -6.63 -3.57
C LEU A 333 -9.37 -7.73 -3.83
N ILE A 334 -9.60 -8.93 -3.29
CA ILE A 334 -8.74 -10.08 -3.43
C ILE A 334 -9.61 -11.29 -3.74
N GLY A 335 -9.37 -11.96 -4.86
CA GLY A 335 -10.19 -13.13 -5.20
C GLY A 335 -10.06 -13.60 -6.65
N LYS A 336 -10.92 -14.56 -6.99
CA LYS A 336 -11.19 -15.01 -8.36
C LYS A 336 -12.46 -14.33 -8.85
N ALA A 337 -12.47 -13.89 -10.10
CA ALA A 337 -13.69 -13.36 -10.71
C ALA A 337 -14.70 -14.48 -10.91
N GLU A 338 -15.94 -14.27 -10.44
CA GLU A 338 -17.00 -15.22 -10.71
C GLU A 338 -17.40 -15.19 -12.19
N HIS A 339 -17.77 -16.35 -12.71
CA HIS A 339 -18.18 -16.53 -14.10
C HIS A 339 -17.09 -16.28 -15.16
N LEU A 340 -15.83 -16.03 -14.73
CA LEU A 340 -14.67 -15.85 -15.60
C LEU A 340 -13.58 -16.84 -15.21
N ASP A 341 -13.38 -17.86 -16.03
CA ASP A 341 -12.35 -18.83 -15.75
C ASP A 341 -10.95 -18.21 -15.89
N GLY A 342 -10.07 -18.45 -14.92
CA GLY A 342 -8.69 -17.99 -14.96
C GLY A 342 -8.49 -16.50 -14.68
N VAL A 343 -9.51 -15.72 -14.31
CA VAL A 343 -9.36 -14.30 -13.95
C VAL A 343 -9.32 -14.14 -12.44
N PHE A 344 -8.24 -13.53 -11.95
CA PHE A 344 -8.01 -13.20 -10.54
C PHE A 344 -7.72 -11.72 -10.37
N TYR A 345 -7.86 -11.21 -9.14
CA TYR A 345 -7.58 -9.81 -8.83
C TYR A 345 -7.03 -9.63 -7.41
N ALA A 346 -6.11 -8.66 -7.29
CA ALA A 346 -5.59 -8.16 -6.02
C ALA A 346 -5.35 -6.66 -6.15
N THR A 347 -6.31 -5.84 -5.71
CA THR A 347 -6.35 -4.39 -5.96
C THR A 347 -7.26 -3.68 -4.95
N GLY A 348 -7.45 -2.36 -5.09
CA GLY A 348 -8.38 -1.60 -4.26
C GLY A 348 -7.95 -1.47 -2.81
N PHE A 349 -6.66 -1.39 -2.54
CA PHE A 349 -6.11 -1.39 -1.18
C PHE A 349 -6.29 -0.09 -0.42
N SER A 350 -6.86 0.95 -1.00
CA SER A 350 -7.21 2.21 -0.34
C SER A 350 -6.07 2.80 0.53
N GLY A 351 -4.83 2.70 0.04
CA GLY A 351 -3.62 3.16 0.73
C GLY A 351 -2.84 2.08 1.51
N HIS A 352 -3.36 0.86 1.66
CA HIS A 352 -2.72 -0.21 2.45
C HIS A 352 -1.88 -1.19 1.61
N GLY A 353 -1.84 -1.07 0.29
CA GLY A 353 -1.27 -2.08 -0.60
C GLY A 353 0.19 -2.42 -0.29
N PHE A 354 1.02 -1.44 0.04
CA PHE A 354 2.41 -1.68 0.38
C PHE A 354 2.55 -2.63 1.58
N LEU A 355 1.90 -2.28 2.67
CA LEU A 355 2.08 -2.99 3.94
C LEU A 355 1.35 -4.34 4.00
N GLN A 356 0.48 -4.64 3.05
CA GLN A 356 -0.22 -5.94 2.93
C GLN A 356 0.34 -6.82 1.81
N ALA A 357 1.21 -6.30 0.95
CA ALA A 357 1.69 -6.99 -0.24
C ALA A 357 2.34 -8.36 0.03
N PRO A 358 3.15 -8.57 1.08
CA PRO A 358 3.67 -9.89 1.41
C PRO A 358 2.58 -10.95 1.62
N ALA A 359 1.64 -10.68 2.52
CA ALA A 359 0.56 -11.61 2.85
C ALA A 359 -0.40 -11.84 1.67
N VAL A 360 -0.70 -10.79 0.90
CA VAL A 360 -1.55 -10.91 -0.29
C VAL A 360 -0.88 -11.74 -1.38
N GLY A 361 0.44 -11.64 -1.55
CA GLY A 361 1.18 -12.51 -2.45
C GLY A 361 1.03 -13.99 -2.10
N GLU A 362 1.14 -14.34 -0.81
CA GLU A 362 0.89 -15.69 -0.31
C GLU A 362 -0.57 -16.11 -0.53
N LEU A 363 -1.52 -15.24 -0.20
CA LEU A 363 -2.96 -15.51 -0.35
C LEU A 363 -3.33 -15.76 -1.82
N MET A 364 -2.83 -14.93 -2.73
CA MET A 364 -3.07 -15.09 -4.17
C MET A 364 -2.45 -16.36 -4.74
N ARG A 365 -1.26 -16.76 -4.26
CA ARG A 365 -0.66 -18.05 -4.57
C ARG A 365 -1.58 -19.21 -4.20
N ASP A 366 -2.13 -19.18 -3.00
CA ASP A 366 -2.98 -20.27 -2.50
C ASP A 366 -4.31 -20.30 -3.24
N LEU A 367 -4.91 -19.15 -3.53
CA LEU A 367 -6.11 -19.02 -4.36
C LEU A 367 -5.90 -19.57 -5.77
N TYR A 368 -4.78 -19.20 -6.42
CA TYR A 368 -4.46 -19.66 -7.76
C TYR A 368 -4.26 -21.18 -7.81
N LEU A 369 -3.59 -21.75 -6.81
CA LEU A 369 -3.29 -23.18 -6.72
C LEU A 369 -4.44 -24.01 -6.13
N GLY A 370 -5.55 -23.36 -5.72
CA GLY A 370 -6.68 -24.06 -5.07
C GLY A 370 -6.28 -24.70 -3.73
N ARG A 371 -5.33 -24.12 -3.00
CA ARG A 371 -4.86 -24.57 -1.69
C ARG A 371 -5.61 -23.88 -0.56
N GLU A 372 -5.65 -24.54 0.59
CA GLU A 372 -6.08 -23.89 1.82
C GLU A 372 -5.13 -22.70 2.15
N SER A 373 -5.70 -21.54 2.39
CA SER A 373 -4.96 -20.32 2.71
C SER A 373 -4.95 -20.05 4.22
N PHE A 374 -4.03 -19.22 4.68
CA PHE A 374 -3.89 -18.87 6.11
C PHE A 374 -5.09 -18.06 6.66
N MET A 375 -5.98 -17.59 5.79
CA MET A 375 -7.23 -16.90 6.15
C MET A 375 -8.31 -17.13 5.08
N ASP A 376 -9.56 -16.90 5.45
CA ASP A 376 -10.69 -16.88 4.50
C ASP A 376 -10.63 -15.61 3.64
N PRO A 377 -10.47 -15.71 2.30
CA PRO A 377 -10.46 -14.55 1.40
C PRO A 377 -11.85 -14.00 1.06
N THR A 378 -12.92 -14.72 1.40
CA THR A 378 -14.30 -14.38 1.03
C THR A 378 -14.71 -12.93 1.37
N PRO A 379 -14.32 -12.36 2.53
CA PRO A 379 -14.63 -10.97 2.85
C PRO A 379 -14.01 -9.95 1.88
N PHE A 380 -12.96 -10.33 1.17
CA PHE A 380 -12.27 -9.48 0.17
C PHE A 380 -12.79 -9.67 -1.26
N SER A 381 -13.75 -10.58 -1.48
CA SER A 381 -14.33 -10.77 -2.81
C SER A 381 -15.04 -9.51 -3.31
N ALA A 382 -14.89 -9.20 -4.61
CA ALA A 382 -15.61 -8.10 -5.27
C ALA A 382 -17.14 -8.30 -5.22
N LEU A 383 -17.62 -9.55 -5.10
CA LEU A 383 -19.05 -9.87 -4.95
C LEU A 383 -19.70 -9.26 -3.72
N ARG A 384 -18.94 -8.90 -2.70
CA ARG A 384 -19.50 -8.19 -1.55
C ARG A 384 -20.20 -6.89 -1.93
N PHE A 385 -19.91 -6.34 -3.12
CA PHE A 385 -20.60 -5.16 -3.64
C PHE A 385 -21.87 -5.46 -4.44
N ALA A 386 -22.12 -6.72 -4.78
CA ALA A 386 -23.34 -7.13 -5.47
C ALA A 386 -24.56 -7.25 -4.53
N SER A 387 -24.35 -7.27 -3.22
CA SER A 387 -25.43 -7.37 -2.21
C SER A 387 -25.57 -6.07 -1.40
N ALA A 388 -26.80 -5.80 -0.91
CA ALA A 388 -27.08 -4.67 -0.02
C ALA A 388 -26.73 -4.94 1.46
N GLN A 389 -25.97 -5.99 1.76
CA GLN A 389 -25.59 -6.32 3.14
C GLN A 389 -24.69 -5.23 3.74
N ALA A 390 -24.82 -5.01 5.05
CA ALA A 390 -23.97 -4.08 5.78
C ALA A 390 -22.49 -4.50 5.64
N ARG A 391 -21.67 -3.59 5.18
CA ARG A 391 -20.22 -3.79 4.98
C ARG A 391 -19.47 -3.17 6.16
N ARG A 392 -18.39 -3.80 6.56
CA ARG A 392 -17.43 -3.15 7.46
C ARG A 392 -16.54 -2.25 6.63
N THR A 393 -16.44 -1.00 7.02
CA THR A 393 -15.55 -0.03 6.40
C THR A 393 -14.26 0.03 7.21
N GLU A 394 -13.11 -0.05 6.54
CA GLU A 394 -11.83 0.26 7.18
C GLU A 394 -11.74 1.76 7.42
N ILE A 395 -11.59 2.17 8.68
CA ILE A 395 -11.56 3.58 9.08
C ILE A 395 -10.17 4.09 9.46
N HIS A 396 -9.20 3.20 9.67
CA HIS A 396 -7.81 3.57 9.94
C HIS A 396 -7.03 3.79 8.63
N ILE A 397 -7.53 4.69 7.80
CA ILE A 397 -6.89 5.12 6.54
C ILE A 397 -6.50 6.59 6.59
N ILE A 398 -5.60 6.97 5.70
CA ILE A 398 -5.12 8.36 5.55
C ILE A 398 -5.69 8.96 4.28
#